data_3eed0b616cec44613515a309f25b698f
#
_entry.id   3eed0b616cec44613515a309f25b698f
#
_cell.length_a   1.000
_cell.length_b   1.000
_cell.length_c   1.000
_cell.angle_alpha   90.00
_cell.angle_beta   90.00
_cell.angle_gamma   90.00
#
_symmetry.space_group_name_H-M   'P 1'
#
loop_
_entity.id
_entity.type
_entity.pdbx_description
1 polymer ?
#
loop_
_entity_poly.entity_id
_entity_poly.type
_entity_poly.pdbx_seq_one_letter_code
_entity_poly.pdbx_strand_id
1 'polypeptide(L)'
;MKQTVHLIITTLLLSVFSGGCERLSQQANQRKDIILTRTEQAISAEVNRFAFDLFGQVSTEDENFFISPLSASLALSMTANGTAGATADEMKKVLGFEDFSYKDINGFFRTMTRELTDADRLTEVGIANSIWIREGFPVRDSFKQLVKTWYLAMIEELDFSSPLALETINNWCSDQTKGRIDEIIDEIPPQMLMYLINALYFKGTWTKFFDQTHSYRSDFYPDQGASQLVDYMIQTETFPYSETEFARVAELPYGNEAFSMVLVLPKPGVHTDRVIKEEMNTETWNGIVEKLDQSVRTLTVTMPKFKYEYEKDLIPTLQAMGMELPFIEGVADFSNLSPVTGLYIGLAKQKTYVEINEKGTEAAAVTIVGIEKSAGPDDPLQFTVNRSFIYIIKEKSTGVILFMGKMSFFETQSP
;
A
#
# COMPACT_ATOMS: atom_id res chain seq x y z
N MET A 1 42.75 -4.12 50.24
CA MET A 1 42.29 -2.90 49.62
C MET A 1 42.45 -2.84 48.08
N LYS A 2 43.39 -3.56 47.41
CA LYS A 2 43.56 -3.48 45.93
C LYS A 2 42.60 -4.38 45.14
N GLN A 3 42.04 -5.44 45.71
CA GLN A 3 41.12 -6.38 44.98
C GLN A 3 39.67 -5.84 44.92
N THR A 4 39.22 -5.07 45.86
CA THR A 4 37.84 -4.53 45.93
C THR A 4 37.63 -3.38 44.93
N VAL A 5 38.69 -2.63 44.59
CA VAL A 5 38.61 -1.51 43.61
C VAL A 5 38.50 -2.02 42.18
N HIS A 6 39.13 -3.18 41.85
CA HIS A 6 39.02 -3.74 40.48
C HIS A 6 37.63 -4.30 40.17
N LEU A 7 36.91 -4.83 41.16
CA LEU A 7 35.57 -5.39 40.95
C LEU A 7 34.51 -4.30 40.72
N ILE A 8 34.65 -3.13 41.37
CA ILE A 8 33.72 -1.98 41.24
C ILE A 8 33.90 -1.30 39.84
N ILE A 9 35.12 -1.23 39.34
CA ILE A 9 35.40 -0.60 38.04
C ILE A 9 34.90 -1.50 36.90
N THR A 10 34.99 -2.83 37.04
CA THR A 10 34.49 -3.78 35.98
C THR A 10 32.96 -3.78 35.90
N THR A 11 32.27 -3.66 37.05
CA THR A 11 30.78 -3.60 37.08
C THR A 11 30.26 -2.25 36.56
N LEU A 12 30.98 -1.17 36.76
CA LEU A 12 30.60 0.16 36.25
C LEU A 12 30.81 0.28 34.72
N LEU A 13 31.84 -0.38 34.18
CA LEU A 13 32.10 -0.43 32.72
C LEU A 13 31.08 -1.30 31.97
N LEU A 14 30.58 -2.38 32.56
CA LEU A 14 29.53 -3.20 31.96
C LEU A 14 28.15 -2.52 31.90
N SER A 15 27.83 -1.68 32.93
CA SER A 15 26.56 -0.94 32.96
C SER A 15 26.53 0.26 31.96
N VAL A 16 27.69 0.81 31.61
CA VAL A 16 27.79 1.89 30.59
C VAL A 16 27.69 1.34 29.18
N PHE A 17 28.14 0.10 28.92
CA PHE A 17 28.06 -0.51 27.60
C PHE A 17 26.64 -1.00 27.25
N SER A 18 25.87 -1.51 28.23
CA SER A 18 24.48 -1.92 27.97
C SER A 18 23.55 -0.72 27.73
N GLY A 19 23.69 0.36 28.46
CA GLY A 19 22.91 1.58 28.24
C GLY A 19 23.25 2.33 26.95
N GLY A 20 24.45 2.12 26.40
CA GLY A 20 24.86 2.69 25.10
C GLY A 20 24.26 1.97 23.90
N CYS A 21 24.15 0.64 23.94
CA CYS A 21 23.54 -0.16 22.87
C CYS A 21 22.02 0.03 22.80
N GLU A 22 21.33 0.12 23.93
CA GLU A 22 19.88 0.39 23.94
C GLU A 22 19.54 1.79 23.44
N ARG A 23 20.32 2.81 23.81
CA ARG A 23 20.13 4.18 23.30
C ARG A 23 20.43 4.30 21.81
N LEU A 24 21.42 3.60 21.30
CA LEU A 24 21.75 3.57 19.88
C LEU A 24 20.66 2.81 19.07
N SER A 25 20.09 1.73 19.62
CA SER A 25 19.00 1.00 18.98
C SER A 25 17.69 1.81 19.00
N GLN A 26 17.38 2.52 20.06
CA GLN A 26 16.21 3.40 20.13
C GLN A 26 16.34 4.62 19.21
N GLN A 27 17.52 5.24 19.11
CA GLN A 27 17.75 6.33 18.14
C GLN A 27 17.70 5.85 16.69
N ALA A 28 18.10 4.60 16.42
CA ALA A 28 18.13 4.04 15.07
C ALA A 28 16.72 3.71 14.53
N ASN A 29 15.69 3.68 15.38
CA ASN A 29 14.30 3.36 15.01
C ASN A 29 13.33 4.52 15.29
N GLN A 30 13.83 5.74 15.44
CA GLN A 30 12.95 6.91 15.52
C GLN A 30 12.27 7.13 14.16
N ARG A 31 10.96 7.38 14.20
CA ARG A 31 10.18 7.80 13.05
C ARG A 31 10.81 9.06 12.44
N LYS A 32 11.03 9.01 11.15
CA LYS A 32 11.48 10.14 10.34
C LYS A 32 10.32 10.54 9.43
N ASP A 33 9.77 11.73 9.66
CA ASP A 33 8.70 12.24 8.81
C ASP A 33 9.24 12.60 7.42
N ILE A 34 8.49 12.25 6.39
CA ILE A 34 8.76 12.63 5.01
C ILE A 34 8.32 14.08 4.83
N ILE A 35 9.25 14.94 4.45
CA ILE A 35 9.00 16.37 4.28
C ILE A 35 8.74 16.66 2.81
N LEU A 36 7.51 16.95 2.47
CA LEU A 36 7.09 17.35 1.14
C LEU A 36 7.10 18.87 0.98
N THR A 37 7.53 19.35 -0.18
CA THR A 37 7.32 20.73 -0.60
C THR A 37 5.82 21.03 -0.75
N ARG A 38 5.44 22.30 -0.80
CA ARG A 38 4.02 22.68 -0.98
C ARG A 38 3.41 22.10 -2.28
N THR A 39 4.18 22.05 -3.36
CA THR A 39 3.74 21.43 -4.62
C THR A 39 3.56 19.92 -4.47
N GLU A 40 4.51 19.24 -3.82
CA GLU A 40 4.40 17.80 -3.56
C GLU A 40 3.24 17.46 -2.63
N GLN A 41 2.93 18.30 -1.64
CA GLN A 41 1.73 18.15 -0.79
C GLN A 41 0.43 18.25 -1.63
N ALA A 42 0.36 19.18 -2.57
CA ALA A 42 -0.78 19.30 -3.46
C ALA A 42 -0.91 18.07 -4.38
N ILE A 43 0.20 17.57 -4.94
CA ILE A 43 0.19 16.32 -5.74
C ILE A 43 -0.21 15.12 -4.87
N SER A 44 0.28 15.03 -3.64
CA SER A 44 -0.12 13.99 -2.68
C SER A 44 -1.64 13.97 -2.43
N ALA A 45 -2.27 15.14 -2.33
CA ALA A 45 -3.71 15.25 -2.19
C ALA A 45 -4.46 14.71 -3.41
N GLU A 46 -3.96 14.98 -4.63
CA GLU A 46 -4.54 14.45 -5.87
C GLU A 46 -4.32 12.93 -6.01
N VAL A 47 -3.17 12.40 -5.58
CA VAL A 47 -2.93 10.95 -5.52
C VAL A 47 -3.95 10.27 -4.60
N ASN A 48 -4.25 10.87 -3.45
CA ASN A 48 -5.28 10.35 -2.56
C ASN A 48 -6.70 10.53 -3.11
N ARG A 49 -6.99 11.62 -3.86
CA ARG A 49 -8.26 11.77 -4.59
C ARG A 49 -8.43 10.65 -5.60
N PHE A 50 -7.43 10.42 -6.45
CA PHE A 50 -7.42 9.30 -7.40
C PHE A 50 -7.59 7.95 -6.68
N ALA A 51 -7.01 7.79 -5.48
CA ALA A 51 -7.15 6.57 -4.70
C ALA A 51 -8.61 6.29 -4.33
N PHE A 52 -9.37 7.29 -3.88
CA PHE A 52 -10.80 7.13 -3.56
C PHE A 52 -11.66 6.95 -4.79
N ASP A 53 -11.38 7.66 -5.88
CA ASP A 53 -12.08 7.50 -7.14
C ASP A 53 -11.90 6.07 -7.68
N LEU A 54 -10.67 5.56 -7.69
CA LEU A 54 -10.36 4.19 -8.09
C LEU A 54 -11.03 3.15 -7.17
N PHE A 55 -10.96 3.38 -5.85
CA PHE A 55 -11.54 2.50 -4.84
C PHE A 55 -13.05 2.36 -5.00
N GLY A 56 -13.74 3.48 -5.25
CA GLY A 56 -15.18 3.50 -5.52
C GLY A 56 -15.56 2.75 -6.80
N GLN A 57 -14.75 2.90 -7.86
CA GLN A 57 -15.01 2.24 -9.15
C GLN A 57 -14.69 0.72 -9.13
N VAL A 58 -13.71 0.29 -8.36
CA VAL A 58 -13.37 -1.14 -8.21
C VAL A 58 -14.39 -1.87 -7.35
N SER A 59 -15.06 -1.16 -6.41
CA SER A 59 -15.98 -1.77 -5.46
C SER A 59 -17.19 -2.40 -6.13
N THR A 60 -17.36 -3.70 -5.92
CA THR A 60 -18.53 -4.50 -6.28
C THR A 60 -19.13 -5.14 -5.03
N GLU A 61 -20.44 -5.42 -5.03
CA GLU A 61 -21.16 -5.83 -3.82
C GLU A 61 -20.70 -7.18 -3.25
N ASP A 62 -20.22 -8.10 -4.09
CA ASP A 62 -19.97 -9.48 -3.73
C ASP A 62 -18.49 -9.88 -3.71
N GLU A 63 -17.55 -8.94 -3.80
CA GLU A 63 -16.14 -9.27 -3.88
C GLU A 63 -15.29 -8.63 -2.77
N ASN A 64 -14.34 -9.40 -2.26
CA ASN A 64 -13.18 -8.83 -1.60
C ASN A 64 -12.31 -8.19 -2.67
N PHE A 65 -11.63 -7.12 -2.32
CA PHE A 65 -10.60 -6.58 -3.18
C PHE A 65 -9.52 -5.86 -2.36
N PHE A 66 -8.35 -5.79 -2.94
CA PHE A 66 -7.21 -5.11 -2.37
C PHE A 66 -6.41 -4.45 -3.49
N ILE A 67 -6.33 -3.15 -3.51
CA ILE A 67 -5.65 -2.38 -4.54
C ILE A 67 -4.55 -1.51 -3.97
N SER A 68 -3.58 -1.15 -4.79
CA SER A 68 -2.58 -0.14 -4.50
C SER A 68 -2.76 1.07 -5.41
N PRO A 69 -3.50 2.09 -4.98
CA PRO A 69 -3.69 3.30 -5.77
C PRO A 69 -2.39 4.06 -6.04
N LEU A 70 -1.46 4.06 -5.08
CA LEU A 70 -0.14 4.67 -5.27
C LEU A 70 0.63 4.00 -6.41
N SER A 71 0.63 2.66 -6.45
CA SER A 71 1.24 1.86 -7.52
C SER A 71 0.63 2.19 -8.88
N ALA A 72 -0.72 2.22 -8.96
CA ALA A 72 -1.43 2.55 -10.19
C ALA A 72 -1.12 3.98 -10.66
N SER A 73 -1.20 4.96 -9.76
CA SER A 73 -0.89 6.37 -10.07
C SER A 73 0.56 6.54 -10.55
N LEU A 74 1.51 5.84 -9.93
CA LEU A 74 2.92 5.87 -10.31
C LEU A 74 3.13 5.27 -11.71
N ALA A 75 2.60 4.08 -11.99
CA ALA A 75 2.73 3.41 -13.29
C ALA A 75 2.08 4.24 -14.41
N LEU A 76 0.88 4.77 -14.18
CA LEU A 76 0.18 5.64 -15.13
C LEU A 76 0.93 6.94 -15.36
N SER A 77 1.50 7.55 -14.33
CA SER A 77 2.31 8.78 -14.46
C SER A 77 3.60 8.53 -15.24
N MET A 78 4.26 7.40 -14.99
CA MET A 78 5.43 6.98 -15.76
C MET A 78 5.07 6.85 -17.25
N THR A 79 3.94 6.20 -17.55
CA THR A 79 3.42 6.00 -18.91
C THR A 79 3.02 7.32 -19.57
N ALA A 80 2.37 8.23 -18.83
CA ALA A 80 1.92 9.53 -19.31
C ALA A 80 3.07 10.43 -19.83
N ASN A 81 4.30 10.26 -19.31
CA ASN A 81 5.47 10.95 -19.89
C ASN A 81 5.77 10.54 -21.34
N GLY A 82 5.27 9.40 -21.79
CA GLY A 82 5.40 8.92 -23.17
C GLY A 82 4.31 9.41 -24.10
N THR A 83 3.25 10.03 -23.56
CA THR A 83 2.09 10.50 -24.34
C THR A 83 2.22 11.97 -24.74
N ALA A 84 1.36 12.40 -25.68
CA ALA A 84 1.28 13.79 -26.12
C ALA A 84 -0.18 14.20 -26.38
N GLY A 85 -0.42 15.51 -26.58
CA GLY A 85 -1.72 16.07 -26.96
C GLY A 85 -2.86 15.62 -26.05
N ALA A 86 -4.03 15.35 -26.64
CA ALA A 86 -5.24 14.98 -25.90
C ALA A 86 -5.09 13.72 -25.05
N THR A 87 -4.26 12.75 -25.45
CA THR A 87 -3.97 11.55 -24.67
C THR A 87 -3.27 11.89 -23.34
N ALA A 88 -2.28 12.79 -23.39
CA ALA A 88 -1.58 13.26 -22.19
C ALA A 88 -2.51 14.06 -21.27
N ASP A 89 -3.34 14.94 -21.85
CA ASP A 89 -4.28 15.77 -21.10
C ASP A 89 -5.31 14.92 -20.37
N GLU A 90 -5.86 13.89 -21.03
CA GLU A 90 -6.84 12.98 -20.43
C GLU A 90 -6.23 12.15 -19.30
N MET A 91 -5.03 11.60 -19.48
CA MET A 91 -4.33 10.90 -18.41
C MET A 91 -4.07 11.80 -17.20
N LYS A 92 -3.58 13.02 -17.43
CA LYS A 92 -3.38 14.00 -16.35
C LYS A 92 -4.68 14.36 -15.63
N LYS A 93 -5.77 14.49 -16.36
CA LYS A 93 -7.09 14.83 -15.81
C LYS A 93 -7.59 13.74 -14.85
N VAL A 94 -7.57 12.49 -15.26
CA VAL A 94 -8.02 11.38 -14.41
C VAL A 94 -7.15 11.25 -13.16
N LEU A 95 -5.83 11.44 -13.31
CA LEU A 95 -4.89 11.43 -12.18
C LEU A 95 -4.96 12.68 -11.30
N GLY A 96 -5.67 13.76 -11.72
CA GLY A 96 -5.74 15.03 -10.98
C GLY A 96 -4.52 15.93 -11.16
N PHE A 97 -3.77 15.74 -12.23
CA PHE A 97 -2.48 16.43 -12.43
C PHE A 97 -2.53 17.55 -13.49
N GLU A 98 -3.71 18.04 -13.86
CA GLU A 98 -3.90 19.07 -14.89
C GLU A 98 -3.05 20.33 -14.62
N ASP A 99 -3.03 20.77 -13.38
CA ASP A 99 -2.35 22.00 -12.95
C ASP A 99 -0.85 21.81 -12.64
N PHE A 100 -0.32 20.60 -12.74
CA PHE A 100 1.07 20.31 -12.41
C PHE A 100 1.92 20.05 -13.65
N SER A 101 3.17 20.51 -13.62
CA SER A 101 4.14 20.14 -14.66
C SER A 101 4.57 18.68 -14.50
N TYR A 102 4.96 18.04 -15.62
CA TYR A 102 5.56 16.69 -15.53
C TYR A 102 6.81 16.64 -14.63
N LYS A 103 7.56 17.74 -14.55
CA LYS A 103 8.72 17.81 -13.65
C LYS A 103 8.30 17.70 -12.18
N ASP A 104 7.21 18.36 -11.79
CA ASP A 104 6.71 18.35 -10.41
C ASP A 104 6.13 16.97 -10.07
N ILE A 105 5.33 16.40 -10.98
CA ILE A 105 4.76 15.04 -10.84
C ILE A 105 5.87 14.00 -10.70
N ASN A 106 6.85 14.03 -11.60
CA ASN A 106 7.98 13.10 -11.59
C ASN A 106 8.85 13.29 -10.34
N GLY A 107 9.01 14.54 -9.88
CA GLY A 107 9.70 14.88 -8.64
C GLY A 107 9.04 14.25 -7.42
N PHE A 108 7.73 14.40 -7.31
CA PHE A 108 6.93 13.79 -6.25
C PHE A 108 7.10 12.26 -6.20
N PHE A 109 6.90 11.56 -7.33
CA PHE A 109 7.04 10.11 -7.34
C PHE A 109 8.47 9.64 -7.02
N ARG A 110 9.49 10.38 -7.44
CA ARG A 110 10.87 10.10 -7.05
C ARG A 110 11.09 10.27 -5.55
N THR A 111 10.56 11.35 -4.96
CA THR A 111 10.61 11.58 -3.51
C THR A 111 9.91 10.42 -2.78
N MET A 112 8.68 10.08 -3.17
CA MET A 112 7.92 9.00 -2.52
C MET A 112 8.63 7.65 -2.64
N THR A 113 9.11 7.27 -3.82
CA THR A 113 9.83 6.00 -4.02
C THR A 113 11.05 5.87 -3.09
N ARG A 114 11.79 6.95 -2.87
CA ARG A 114 12.97 6.93 -2.00
C ARG A 114 12.64 6.97 -0.52
N GLU A 115 11.78 7.91 -0.14
CA GLU A 115 11.53 8.17 1.28
C GLU A 115 10.66 7.08 1.92
N LEU A 116 9.70 6.49 1.20
CA LEU A 116 8.89 5.38 1.70
C LEU A 116 9.73 4.13 2.03
N THR A 117 10.75 3.85 1.22
CA THR A 117 11.65 2.71 1.43
C THR A 117 12.51 2.86 2.69
N ASP A 118 12.82 4.11 3.07
CA ASP A 118 13.71 4.43 4.19
C ASP A 118 12.95 4.90 5.47
N ALA A 119 11.61 4.97 5.43
CA ALA A 119 10.81 5.58 6.51
C ALA A 119 10.83 4.77 7.81
N ASP A 120 10.92 3.44 7.73
CA ASP A 120 10.94 2.55 8.88
C ASP A 120 11.79 1.29 8.62
N ARG A 121 12.62 0.92 9.57
CA ARG A 121 13.45 -0.30 9.48
C ARG A 121 12.71 -1.58 9.85
N LEU A 122 11.58 -1.47 10.54
CA LEU A 122 10.73 -2.60 10.93
C LEU A 122 9.58 -2.83 9.95
N THR A 123 9.44 -1.92 8.97
CA THR A 123 8.46 -2.01 7.89
C THR A 123 9.21 -2.01 6.56
N GLU A 124 9.07 -3.08 5.82
CA GLU A 124 9.70 -3.22 4.50
C GLU A 124 8.71 -2.73 3.43
N VAL A 125 9.08 -1.64 2.76
CA VAL A 125 8.34 -1.12 1.59
C VAL A 125 9.25 -1.25 0.38
N GLY A 126 8.83 -2.05 -0.60
CA GLY A 126 9.52 -2.19 -1.87
C GLY A 126 8.72 -1.53 -2.98
N ILE A 127 9.30 -0.55 -3.66
CA ILE A 127 8.70 0.07 -4.85
C ILE A 127 9.69 -0.10 -5.99
N ALA A 128 9.34 -0.92 -6.98
CA ALA A 128 10.18 -1.19 -8.12
C ALA A 128 9.43 -0.94 -9.43
N ASN A 129 10.11 -0.32 -10.38
CA ASN A 129 9.58 -0.02 -11.70
C ASN A 129 10.42 -0.71 -12.76
N SER A 130 9.79 -1.26 -13.78
CA SER A 130 10.47 -1.84 -14.93
C SER A 130 9.78 -1.50 -16.24
N ILE A 131 10.58 -1.45 -17.30
CA ILE A 131 10.13 -1.33 -18.67
C ILE A 131 10.79 -2.45 -19.46
N TRP A 132 9.95 -3.32 -20.02
CA TRP A 132 10.35 -4.43 -20.85
C TRP A 132 9.99 -4.10 -22.29
N ILE A 133 10.96 -4.10 -23.16
CA ILE A 133 10.80 -3.66 -24.55
C ILE A 133 11.03 -4.87 -25.45
N ARG A 134 10.15 -5.07 -26.44
CA ARG A 134 10.39 -6.07 -27.49
C ARG A 134 11.68 -5.73 -28.23
N GLU A 135 12.55 -6.71 -28.41
CA GLU A 135 13.83 -6.55 -29.14
C GLU A 135 13.60 -5.88 -30.50
N GLY A 136 14.38 -4.84 -30.78
CA GLY A 136 14.30 -4.05 -32.00
C GLY A 136 13.15 -3.04 -32.07
N PHE A 137 12.28 -2.92 -31.05
CA PHE A 137 11.27 -1.87 -31.02
C PHE A 137 11.88 -0.52 -30.62
N PRO A 138 11.71 0.54 -31.46
CA PRO A 138 12.38 1.82 -31.23
C PRO A 138 11.68 2.63 -30.14
N VAL A 139 12.32 2.77 -28.98
CA VAL A 139 11.91 3.67 -27.88
C VAL A 139 12.87 4.85 -27.83
N ARG A 140 12.33 6.07 -27.70
CA ARG A 140 13.12 7.29 -27.65
C ARG A 140 14.08 7.30 -26.43
N ASP A 141 15.32 7.65 -26.67
CA ASP A 141 16.34 7.75 -25.62
C ASP A 141 15.96 8.80 -24.56
N SER A 142 15.27 9.88 -24.94
CA SER A 142 14.73 10.87 -24.02
C SER A 142 13.74 10.27 -23.01
N PHE A 143 12.86 9.38 -23.47
CA PHE A 143 11.91 8.67 -22.61
C PHE A 143 12.65 7.66 -21.70
N LYS A 144 13.56 6.84 -22.26
CA LYS A 144 14.37 5.91 -21.48
C LYS A 144 15.15 6.64 -20.37
N GLN A 145 15.78 7.78 -20.69
CA GLN A 145 16.52 8.57 -19.71
C GLN A 145 15.63 9.20 -18.64
N LEU A 146 14.43 9.68 -19.03
CA LEU A 146 13.45 10.27 -18.12
C LEU A 146 13.02 9.24 -17.07
N VAL A 147 12.57 8.04 -17.48
CA VAL A 147 12.04 7.03 -16.56
C VAL A 147 13.14 6.45 -15.67
N LYS A 148 14.37 6.30 -16.16
CA LYS A 148 15.53 5.96 -15.32
C LYS A 148 15.79 7.01 -14.23
N THR A 149 15.71 8.28 -14.60
CA THR A 149 16.05 9.39 -13.71
C THR A 149 14.99 9.61 -12.63
N TRP A 150 13.72 9.61 -13.00
CA TRP A 150 12.63 10.02 -12.13
C TRP A 150 11.92 8.86 -11.45
N TYR A 151 11.79 7.73 -12.13
CA TYR A 151 11.06 6.56 -11.63
C TYR A 151 12.00 5.42 -11.18
N LEU A 152 13.31 5.60 -11.33
CA LEU A 152 14.35 4.59 -11.02
C LEU A 152 14.07 3.26 -11.75
N ALA A 153 13.42 3.34 -12.91
CA ALA A 153 12.96 2.17 -13.63
C ALA A 153 14.13 1.38 -14.24
N MET A 154 14.09 0.07 -14.07
CA MET A 154 14.90 -0.86 -14.86
C MET A 154 14.34 -0.87 -16.30
N ILE A 155 15.21 -0.90 -17.29
CA ILE A 155 14.82 -1.00 -18.70
C ILE A 155 15.59 -2.14 -19.34
N GLU A 156 14.87 -3.07 -19.94
CA GLU A 156 15.46 -4.23 -20.61
C GLU A 156 14.75 -4.55 -21.93
N GLU A 157 15.51 -4.97 -22.93
CA GLU A 157 15.00 -5.42 -24.22
C GLU A 157 15.02 -6.96 -24.25
N LEU A 158 13.88 -7.57 -24.60
CA LEU A 158 13.71 -9.02 -24.64
C LEU A 158 13.11 -9.47 -25.97
N ASP A 159 13.51 -10.64 -26.43
CA ASP A 159 12.80 -11.35 -27.50
C ASP A 159 11.46 -11.89 -26.93
N PHE A 160 10.37 -11.15 -27.15
CA PHE A 160 9.03 -11.51 -26.69
C PHE A 160 8.45 -12.76 -27.36
N SER A 161 9.11 -13.32 -28.41
CA SER A 161 8.76 -14.61 -28.99
C SER A 161 9.37 -15.79 -28.24
N SER A 162 10.36 -15.53 -27.38
CA SER A 162 11.00 -16.52 -26.55
C SER A 162 10.17 -16.84 -25.30
N PRO A 163 9.95 -18.13 -24.96
CA PRO A 163 9.34 -18.50 -23.67
C PRO A 163 10.06 -17.94 -22.44
N LEU A 164 11.36 -17.68 -22.55
CA LEU A 164 12.18 -17.11 -21.45
C LEU A 164 11.80 -15.67 -21.12
N ALA A 165 11.20 -14.92 -22.06
CA ALA A 165 10.79 -13.54 -21.81
C ALA A 165 9.71 -13.47 -20.73
N LEU A 166 8.69 -14.33 -20.80
CA LEU A 166 7.63 -14.44 -19.80
C LEU A 166 8.20 -14.78 -18.43
N GLU A 167 9.06 -15.80 -18.38
CA GLU A 167 9.73 -16.23 -17.14
C GLU A 167 10.58 -15.09 -16.54
N THR A 168 11.36 -14.38 -17.37
CA THR A 168 12.21 -13.27 -16.93
C THR A 168 11.39 -12.15 -16.28
N ILE A 169 10.27 -11.76 -16.89
CA ILE A 169 9.39 -10.70 -16.39
C ILE A 169 8.76 -11.12 -15.06
N ASN A 170 8.23 -12.34 -14.98
CA ASN A 170 7.58 -12.86 -13.77
C ASN A 170 8.59 -13.06 -12.63
N ASN A 171 9.77 -13.59 -12.90
CA ASN A 171 10.84 -13.73 -11.92
C ASN A 171 11.28 -12.37 -11.36
N TRP A 172 11.40 -11.34 -12.21
CA TRP A 172 11.69 -10.00 -11.72
C TRP A 172 10.60 -9.50 -10.76
N CYS A 173 9.33 -9.69 -11.07
CA CYS A 173 8.23 -9.29 -10.19
C CYS A 173 8.25 -10.06 -8.87
N SER A 174 8.46 -11.37 -8.92
CA SER A 174 8.61 -12.24 -7.75
C SER A 174 9.76 -11.76 -6.85
N ASP A 175 10.92 -11.48 -7.43
CA ASP A 175 12.07 -10.96 -6.68
C ASP A 175 11.78 -9.62 -5.99
N GLN A 176 11.12 -8.68 -6.69
CA GLN A 176 10.77 -7.37 -6.12
C GLN A 176 9.68 -7.47 -5.04
N THR A 177 8.85 -8.49 -5.08
CA THR A 177 7.76 -8.72 -4.12
C THR A 177 8.08 -9.84 -3.11
N LYS A 178 9.33 -10.28 -3.02
CA LYS A 178 9.81 -11.32 -2.10
C LYS A 178 9.03 -12.65 -2.24
N GLY A 179 8.70 -13.03 -3.47
CA GLY A 179 7.94 -14.24 -3.77
C GLY A 179 6.45 -14.15 -3.42
N ARG A 180 5.87 -12.95 -3.37
CA ARG A 180 4.44 -12.77 -3.08
C ARG A 180 3.60 -12.61 -4.33
N ILE A 181 4.19 -12.11 -5.40
CA ILE A 181 3.58 -12.05 -6.72
C ILE A 181 4.51 -12.82 -7.66
N ASP A 182 4.24 -14.10 -7.81
CA ASP A 182 5.08 -14.98 -8.64
C ASP A 182 4.80 -14.83 -10.13
N GLU A 183 3.60 -14.35 -10.48
CA GLU A 183 3.16 -14.20 -11.85
C GLU A 183 2.39 -12.90 -12.02
N ILE A 184 2.95 -11.92 -12.74
CA ILE A 184 2.31 -10.63 -13.05
C ILE A 184 1.67 -10.63 -14.43
N ILE A 185 2.18 -11.43 -15.36
CA ILE A 185 1.61 -11.66 -16.69
C ILE A 185 1.53 -13.16 -16.97
N ASP A 186 0.44 -13.58 -17.60
CA ASP A 186 0.13 -14.99 -17.91
C ASP A 186 0.71 -15.39 -19.26
N GLU A 187 0.75 -14.43 -20.21
CA GLU A 187 1.25 -14.63 -21.57
C GLU A 187 1.81 -13.32 -22.14
N ILE A 188 2.59 -13.45 -23.21
CA ILE A 188 3.04 -12.30 -24.03
C ILE A 188 2.35 -12.38 -25.40
N PRO A 189 1.30 -11.59 -25.64
CA PRO A 189 0.61 -11.56 -26.93
C PRO A 189 1.56 -11.18 -28.08
N PRO A 190 1.41 -11.77 -29.28
CA PRO A 190 2.31 -11.50 -30.40
C PRO A 190 2.44 -10.03 -30.80
N GLN A 191 1.39 -9.23 -30.57
CA GLN A 191 1.35 -7.78 -30.85
C GLN A 191 1.94 -6.93 -29.72
N MET A 192 2.22 -7.49 -28.55
CA MET A 192 2.76 -6.75 -27.43
C MET A 192 4.15 -6.18 -27.77
N LEU A 193 4.34 -4.90 -27.56
CA LEU A 193 5.59 -4.19 -27.87
C LEU A 193 6.36 -3.79 -26.62
N MET A 194 5.66 -3.55 -25.51
CA MET A 194 6.28 -3.09 -24.28
C MET A 194 5.38 -3.35 -23.07
N TYR A 195 6.00 -3.66 -21.95
CA TYR A 195 5.36 -3.64 -20.63
C TYR A 195 5.99 -2.55 -19.75
N LEU A 196 5.14 -1.82 -19.06
CA LEU A 196 5.52 -0.93 -17.96
C LEU A 196 4.92 -1.52 -16.67
N ILE A 197 5.79 -1.98 -15.79
CA ILE A 197 5.37 -2.69 -14.57
C ILE A 197 5.85 -1.91 -13.35
N ASN A 198 4.93 -1.68 -12.42
CA ASN A 198 5.25 -1.27 -11.06
C ASN A 198 4.91 -2.41 -10.10
N ALA A 199 5.86 -2.78 -9.26
CA ALA A 199 5.68 -3.72 -8.17
C ALA A 199 5.75 -2.96 -6.85
N LEU A 200 4.67 -3.00 -6.06
CA LEU A 200 4.63 -2.45 -4.72
C LEU A 200 4.42 -3.59 -3.72
N TYR A 201 5.36 -3.68 -2.78
CA TYR A 201 5.39 -4.65 -1.71
C TYR A 201 5.39 -3.94 -0.36
N PHE A 202 4.61 -4.45 0.59
CA PHE A 202 4.54 -3.94 1.94
C PHE A 202 4.54 -5.09 2.96
N LYS A 203 5.46 -4.99 3.92
CA LYS A 203 5.52 -5.87 5.08
C LYS A 203 5.73 -5.05 6.34
N GLY A 204 4.69 -4.90 7.11
CA GLY A 204 4.68 -4.12 8.36
C GLY A 204 4.55 -5.03 9.57
N THR A 205 5.42 -4.84 10.54
CA THR A 205 5.30 -5.45 11.85
C THR A 205 4.49 -4.51 12.73
N TRP A 206 3.44 -4.99 13.45
CA TRP A 206 2.69 -4.11 14.37
C TRP A 206 3.61 -3.45 15.39
N THR A 207 3.41 -2.18 15.69
CA THR A 207 4.10 -1.52 16.81
C THR A 207 3.81 -2.24 18.13
N LYS A 208 2.59 -2.73 18.29
CA LYS A 208 2.14 -3.59 19.38
C LYS A 208 1.58 -4.87 18.80
N PHE A 209 2.17 -6.00 19.16
CA PHE A 209 1.78 -7.31 18.65
C PHE A 209 0.50 -7.82 19.33
N PHE A 210 -0.26 -8.62 18.60
CA PHE A 210 -1.32 -9.42 19.18
C PHE A 210 -0.71 -10.70 19.79
N ASP A 211 -1.14 -11.08 20.99
CA ASP A 211 -0.69 -12.34 21.61
C ASP A 211 -1.41 -13.51 20.95
N GLN A 212 -0.65 -14.41 20.31
CA GLN A 212 -1.17 -15.61 19.65
C GLN A 212 -1.95 -16.53 20.60
N THR A 213 -1.63 -16.53 21.90
CA THR A 213 -2.31 -17.36 22.90
C THR A 213 -3.74 -16.90 23.17
N HIS A 214 -4.07 -15.66 22.81
CA HIS A 214 -5.41 -15.09 22.93
C HIS A 214 -6.21 -15.18 21.64
N SER A 215 -5.64 -15.69 20.54
CA SER A 215 -6.36 -15.90 19.28
C SER A 215 -7.44 -16.97 19.44
N TYR A 216 -8.60 -16.76 18.86
CA TYR A 216 -9.74 -17.65 18.96
C TYR A 216 -10.60 -17.64 17.70
N ARG A 217 -11.47 -18.63 17.54
CA ARG A 217 -12.42 -18.69 16.41
C ARG A 217 -13.79 -18.16 16.83
N SER A 218 -14.39 -17.36 15.96
CA SER A 218 -15.75 -16.81 16.16
C SER A 218 -16.41 -16.47 14.83
N ASP A 219 -17.69 -16.13 14.89
CA ASP A 219 -18.48 -15.77 13.72
C ASP A 219 -18.08 -14.40 13.17
N PHE A 220 -17.96 -14.33 11.85
CA PHE A 220 -17.91 -13.12 11.05
C PHE A 220 -19.20 -13.01 10.25
N TYR A 221 -19.77 -11.82 10.20
CA TYR A 221 -21.06 -11.53 9.58
C TYR A 221 -20.86 -10.70 8.31
N PRO A 222 -20.80 -11.32 7.14
CA PRO A 222 -20.69 -10.58 5.88
C PRO A 222 -21.92 -9.71 5.62
N ASP A 223 -21.77 -8.68 4.79
CA ASP A 223 -22.91 -7.85 4.35
C ASP A 223 -23.97 -8.67 3.63
N GLN A 224 -23.55 -9.75 2.97
CA GLN A 224 -24.42 -10.71 2.28
C GLN A 224 -24.00 -12.15 2.62
N GLY A 225 -24.98 -13.05 2.69
CA GLY A 225 -24.76 -14.47 2.95
C GLY A 225 -24.82 -14.87 4.43
N ALA A 226 -24.34 -16.07 4.72
CA ALA A 226 -24.34 -16.63 6.08
C ALA A 226 -23.07 -16.22 6.84
N SER A 227 -23.15 -16.27 8.18
CA SER A 227 -21.97 -16.09 9.03
C SER A 227 -20.90 -17.15 8.74
N GLN A 228 -19.65 -16.76 8.91
CA GLN A 228 -18.47 -17.59 8.66
C GLN A 228 -17.63 -17.70 9.92
N LEU A 229 -17.16 -18.89 10.25
CA LEU A 229 -16.29 -19.11 11.39
C LEU A 229 -14.84 -18.81 10.99
N VAL A 230 -14.26 -17.75 11.58
CA VAL A 230 -12.91 -17.25 11.24
C VAL A 230 -12.01 -17.15 12.46
N ASP A 231 -10.69 -17.12 12.23
CA ASP A 231 -9.70 -16.94 13.28
C ASP A 231 -9.54 -15.45 13.60
N TYR A 232 -9.72 -15.09 14.87
CA TYR A 232 -9.54 -13.73 15.39
C TYR A 232 -8.27 -13.61 16.21
N MET A 233 -7.65 -12.44 16.13
CA MET A 233 -6.63 -11.98 17.05
C MET A 233 -7.17 -10.81 17.89
N ILE A 234 -6.68 -10.68 19.12
CA ILE A 234 -7.17 -9.71 20.10
C ILE A 234 -6.01 -9.05 20.84
N GLN A 235 -6.12 -7.74 21.07
CA GLN A 235 -5.23 -7.00 21.95
C GLN A 235 -5.95 -5.81 22.58
N THR A 236 -5.48 -5.38 23.76
CA THR A 236 -5.97 -4.18 24.43
C THR A 236 -4.82 -3.19 24.59
N GLU A 237 -4.92 -2.07 23.85
CA GLU A 237 -3.90 -1.02 23.82
C GLU A 237 -4.56 0.34 23.57
N THR A 238 -3.75 1.42 23.66
CA THR A 238 -4.21 2.76 23.30
C THR A 238 -3.97 3.04 21.83
N PHE A 239 -5.06 3.33 21.10
CA PHE A 239 -5.05 3.59 19.67
C PHE A 239 -5.74 4.91 19.30
N PRO A 240 -5.35 5.57 18.21
CA PRO A 240 -6.17 6.59 17.58
C PRO A 240 -7.54 6.00 17.22
N TYR A 241 -8.61 6.75 17.59
CA TYR A 241 -9.98 6.30 17.41
C TYR A 241 -10.91 7.44 17.05
N SER A 242 -11.82 7.19 16.12
CA SER A 242 -12.84 8.14 15.67
C SER A 242 -14.16 7.44 15.38
N GLU A 243 -15.24 8.20 15.44
CA GLU A 243 -16.55 7.79 14.95
C GLU A 243 -17.09 8.80 13.94
N THR A 244 -17.74 8.26 12.92
CA THR A 244 -18.56 9.01 11.96
C THR A 244 -20.04 8.61 12.11
N GLU A 245 -20.92 9.19 11.30
CA GLU A 245 -22.33 8.78 11.28
C GLU A 245 -22.47 7.34 10.75
N PHE A 246 -21.58 6.90 9.85
CA PHE A 246 -21.65 5.62 9.14
C PHE A 246 -20.68 4.54 9.65
N ALA A 247 -19.60 4.88 10.34
CA ALA A 247 -18.58 3.91 10.75
C ALA A 247 -17.89 4.27 12.07
N ARG A 248 -17.25 3.25 12.66
CA ARG A 248 -16.23 3.38 13.69
C ARG A 248 -14.88 3.17 13.05
N VAL A 249 -13.88 3.95 13.46
CA VAL A 249 -12.55 3.96 12.84
C VAL A 249 -11.48 3.82 13.90
N ALA A 250 -10.53 2.91 13.69
CA ALA A 250 -9.35 2.74 14.53
C ALA A 250 -8.08 2.69 13.66
N GLU A 251 -7.00 3.28 14.15
CA GLU A 251 -5.70 3.28 13.46
C GLU A 251 -4.69 2.45 14.24
N LEU A 252 -4.13 1.42 13.60
CA LEU A 252 -3.15 0.50 14.16
C LEU A 252 -1.78 0.79 13.53
N PRO A 253 -0.79 1.28 14.30
CA PRO A 253 0.52 1.63 13.78
C PRO A 253 1.40 0.41 13.53
N TYR A 254 2.28 0.53 12.52
CA TYR A 254 3.36 -0.40 12.22
C TYR A 254 4.71 0.15 12.70
N GLY A 255 5.61 -0.75 13.06
CA GLY A 255 7.02 -0.50 13.34
C GLY A 255 7.29 0.70 14.26
N ASN A 256 7.91 1.72 13.70
CA ASN A 256 8.21 3.00 14.35
C ASN A 256 7.09 4.04 14.21
N GLU A 257 5.89 3.62 13.79
CA GLU A 257 4.71 4.46 13.54
C GLU A 257 4.80 5.35 12.28
N ALA A 258 5.75 5.11 11.37
CA ALA A 258 5.74 5.79 10.07
C ALA A 258 4.57 5.34 9.18
N PHE A 259 4.15 4.09 9.33
CA PHE A 259 3.01 3.52 8.62
C PHE A 259 1.92 3.08 9.58
N SER A 260 0.69 3.02 9.09
CA SER A 260 -0.43 2.50 9.85
C SER A 260 -1.48 1.84 8.97
N MET A 261 -2.24 0.92 9.58
CA MET A 261 -3.51 0.44 9.04
C MET A 261 -4.66 1.18 9.70
N VAL A 262 -5.52 1.78 8.90
CA VAL A 262 -6.78 2.37 9.33
C VAL A 262 -7.91 1.39 9.02
N LEU A 263 -8.59 0.92 10.07
CA LEU A 263 -9.77 0.08 9.97
C LEU A 263 -11.02 0.95 10.00
N VAL A 264 -11.83 0.88 8.93
CA VAL A 264 -13.13 1.54 8.86
C VAL A 264 -14.20 0.45 8.95
N LEU A 265 -14.86 0.39 10.11
CA LEU A 265 -15.88 -0.61 10.41
C LEU A 265 -17.26 0.03 10.30
N PRO A 266 -18.05 -0.26 9.23
CA PRO A 266 -19.40 0.26 9.09
C PRO A 266 -20.25 -0.06 10.33
N LYS A 267 -21.13 0.85 10.71
CA LYS A 267 -22.09 0.61 11.82
C LYS A 267 -23.06 -0.52 11.46
N PRO A 268 -23.63 -1.21 12.46
CA PRO A 268 -24.64 -2.26 12.19
C PRO A 268 -25.76 -1.75 11.28
N GLY A 269 -26.03 -2.51 10.21
CA GLY A 269 -27.05 -2.16 9.20
C GLY A 269 -26.57 -1.18 8.11
N VAL A 270 -25.30 -0.76 8.13
CA VAL A 270 -24.69 0.03 7.06
C VAL A 270 -23.83 -0.88 6.19
N HIS A 271 -24.16 -0.99 4.91
CA HIS A 271 -23.41 -1.81 3.95
C HIS A 271 -22.05 -1.20 3.61
N THR A 272 -21.03 -2.02 3.53
CA THR A 272 -19.63 -1.57 3.26
C THR A 272 -19.51 -0.91 1.90
N ASP A 273 -20.15 -1.43 0.85
CA ASP A 273 -20.12 -0.83 -0.49
C ASP A 273 -20.79 0.54 -0.55
N ARG A 274 -21.85 0.74 0.24
CA ARG A 274 -22.44 2.07 0.40
C ARG A 274 -21.44 3.04 1.01
N VAL A 275 -20.74 2.62 2.07
CA VAL A 275 -19.69 3.46 2.69
C VAL A 275 -18.61 3.80 1.67
N ILE A 276 -18.16 2.84 0.85
CA ILE A 276 -17.15 3.07 -0.17
C ILE A 276 -17.62 4.07 -1.23
N LYS A 277 -18.82 3.89 -1.77
CA LYS A 277 -19.32 4.66 -2.91
C LYS A 277 -19.88 6.05 -2.56
N GLU A 278 -20.48 6.18 -1.38
CA GLU A 278 -21.21 7.40 -1.00
C GLU A 278 -20.46 8.25 0.02
N GLU A 279 -19.67 7.62 0.92
CA GLU A 279 -19.09 8.29 2.07
C GLU A 279 -17.55 8.47 1.95
N MET A 280 -16.84 7.48 1.37
CA MET A 280 -15.37 7.52 1.30
C MET A 280 -14.93 8.40 0.13
N ASN A 281 -14.49 9.61 0.46
CA ASN A 281 -13.87 10.56 -0.44
C ASN A 281 -12.78 11.34 0.31
N THR A 282 -12.05 12.21 -0.40
CA THR A 282 -10.94 12.97 0.18
C THR A 282 -11.36 13.84 1.36
N GLU A 283 -12.52 14.50 1.31
CA GLU A 283 -13.01 15.39 2.38
C GLU A 283 -13.33 14.57 3.65
N THR A 284 -14.11 13.52 3.50
CA THR A 284 -14.45 12.61 4.60
C THR A 284 -13.20 11.98 5.21
N TRP A 285 -12.27 11.53 4.35
CA TRP A 285 -11.00 10.95 4.79
C TRP A 285 -10.15 11.93 5.61
N ASN A 286 -9.99 13.16 5.13
CA ASN A 286 -9.25 14.19 5.85
C ASN A 286 -9.88 14.47 7.22
N GLY A 287 -11.22 14.54 7.29
CA GLY A 287 -11.92 14.70 8.56
C GLY A 287 -11.78 13.49 9.50
N ILE A 288 -11.65 12.28 8.97
CA ILE A 288 -11.35 11.07 9.76
C ILE A 288 -9.93 11.16 10.33
N VAL A 289 -8.93 11.44 9.48
CA VAL A 289 -7.52 11.53 9.88
C VAL A 289 -7.32 12.62 10.93
N GLU A 290 -7.89 13.80 10.74
CA GLU A 290 -7.82 14.89 11.73
C GLU A 290 -8.36 14.45 13.11
N LYS A 291 -9.47 13.72 13.14
CA LYS A 291 -10.03 13.21 14.40
C LYS A 291 -9.18 12.10 15.02
N LEU A 292 -8.58 11.23 14.19
CA LEU A 292 -7.66 10.20 14.68
C LEU A 292 -6.41 10.83 15.33
N ASP A 293 -5.87 11.90 14.76
CA ASP A 293 -4.72 12.62 15.31
C ASP A 293 -5.04 13.32 16.65
N GLN A 294 -6.29 13.68 16.88
CA GLN A 294 -6.74 14.41 18.08
C GLN A 294 -7.27 13.49 19.19
N SER A 295 -7.59 12.23 18.90
CA SER A 295 -8.31 11.35 19.83
C SER A 295 -7.68 9.98 19.93
N VAL A 296 -7.20 9.64 21.11
CA VAL A 296 -6.75 8.27 21.44
C VAL A 296 -7.66 7.66 22.50
N ARG A 297 -7.89 6.33 22.41
CA ARG A 297 -8.72 5.57 23.33
C ARG A 297 -8.05 4.24 23.67
N THR A 298 -8.25 3.77 24.90
CA THR A 298 -7.94 2.37 25.20
C THR A 298 -9.00 1.50 24.54
N LEU A 299 -8.58 0.71 23.54
CA LEU A 299 -9.45 -0.19 22.78
C LEU A 299 -9.04 -1.64 23.04
N THR A 300 -10.04 -2.50 23.21
CA THR A 300 -9.88 -3.92 22.92
C THR A 300 -10.20 -4.14 21.45
N VAL A 301 -9.16 -4.24 20.63
CA VAL A 301 -9.29 -4.53 19.21
C VAL A 301 -9.35 -6.03 19.01
N THR A 302 -10.43 -6.48 18.38
CA THR A 302 -10.62 -7.86 17.90
C THR A 302 -10.78 -7.80 16.40
N MET A 303 -9.88 -8.42 15.62
CA MET A 303 -9.97 -8.43 14.18
C MET A 303 -9.60 -9.79 13.60
N PRO A 304 -10.17 -10.18 12.45
CA PRO A 304 -9.88 -11.46 11.82
C PRO A 304 -8.45 -11.48 11.27
N LYS A 305 -7.84 -12.66 11.29
CA LYS A 305 -6.65 -12.94 10.49
C LYS A 305 -7.09 -13.30 9.08
N PHE A 306 -6.37 -12.79 8.08
CA PHE A 306 -6.67 -13.12 6.69
C PHE A 306 -5.43 -13.03 5.80
N LYS A 307 -5.52 -13.78 4.70
CA LYS A 307 -4.59 -13.76 3.59
C LYS A 307 -5.42 -13.65 2.33
N TYR A 308 -5.05 -12.74 1.44
CA TYR A 308 -5.80 -12.52 0.22
C TYR A 308 -4.89 -12.06 -0.92
N GLU A 309 -5.11 -12.64 -2.11
CA GLU A 309 -4.52 -12.20 -3.38
C GLU A 309 -5.62 -11.60 -4.24
N TYR A 310 -5.32 -10.50 -4.89
CA TYR A 310 -6.27 -9.83 -5.77
C TYR A 310 -5.59 -9.44 -7.08
N GLU A 311 -6.28 -9.72 -8.17
CA GLU A 311 -5.85 -9.35 -9.53
C GLU A 311 -6.97 -8.60 -10.23
N LYS A 312 -6.63 -7.51 -10.91
CA LYS A 312 -7.59 -6.69 -11.63
C LYS A 312 -6.97 -6.11 -12.90
N ASP A 313 -7.69 -6.25 -14.02
CA ASP A 313 -7.49 -5.39 -15.18
C ASP A 313 -8.11 -4.02 -14.87
N LEU A 314 -7.28 -2.99 -14.88
CA LEU A 314 -7.70 -1.61 -14.55
C LEU A 314 -8.25 -0.86 -15.75
N ILE A 315 -8.08 -1.34 -17.00
CA ILE A 315 -8.54 -0.62 -18.21
C ILE A 315 -10.04 -0.28 -18.13
N PRO A 316 -10.95 -1.23 -17.85
CA PRO A 316 -12.37 -0.90 -17.74
C PRO A 316 -12.69 0.11 -16.61
N THR A 317 -11.97 0.01 -15.50
CA THR A 317 -12.13 0.93 -14.36
C THR A 317 -11.65 2.33 -14.72
N LEU A 318 -10.48 2.47 -15.35
CA LEU A 318 -9.92 3.74 -15.78
C LEU A 318 -10.77 4.40 -16.87
N GLN A 319 -11.35 3.60 -17.79
CA GLN A 319 -12.31 4.08 -18.79
C GLN A 319 -13.57 4.64 -18.11
N ALA A 320 -14.11 3.95 -17.11
CA ALA A 320 -15.25 4.45 -16.34
C ALA A 320 -14.94 5.75 -15.58
N MET A 321 -13.67 5.97 -15.23
CA MET A 321 -13.17 7.23 -14.64
C MET A 321 -12.91 8.33 -15.68
N GLY A 322 -13.06 8.04 -16.98
CA GLY A 322 -12.90 9.00 -18.08
C GLY A 322 -11.53 8.98 -18.76
N MET A 323 -10.71 7.94 -18.57
CA MET A 323 -9.47 7.71 -19.29
C MET A 323 -9.77 6.75 -20.46
N GLU A 324 -9.99 7.26 -21.65
CA GLU A 324 -10.37 6.46 -22.83
C GLU A 324 -9.28 6.42 -23.90
N LEU A 325 -8.75 7.58 -24.27
CA LEU A 325 -7.84 7.74 -25.41
C LEU A 325 -6.58 6.86 -25.34
N PRO A 326 -5.92 6.68 -24.18
CA PRO A 326 -4.70 5.87 -24.09
C PRO A 326 -4.90 4.41 -24.49
N PHE A 327 -6.15 3.91 -24.45
CA PHE A 327 -6.50 2.50 -24.70
C PHE A 327 -7.00 2.24 -26.12
N ILE A 328 -7.12 3.27 -26.99
CA ILE A 328 -7.70 3.15 -28.33
C ILE A 328 -6.58 3.08 -29.37
N GLU A 329 -6.49 1.92 -30.04
CA GLU A 329 -5.55 1.71 -31.14
C GLU A 329 -5.75 2.76 -32.25
N GLY A 330 -4.66 3.36 -32.71
CA GLY A 330 -4.66 4.35 -33.79
C GLY A 330 -5.16 5.75 -33.40
N VAL A 331 -5.64 5.93 -32.17
CA VAL A 331 -6.08 7.23 -31.61
C VAL A 331 -5.10 7.74 -30.57
N ALA A 332 -4.61 6.87 -29.69
CA ALA A 332 -3.65 7.21 -28.65
C ALA A 332 -2.36 7.80 -29.23
N ASP A 333 -1.90 8.90 -28.64
CA ASP A 333 -0.66 9.59 -29.02
C ASP A 333 0.46 9.27 -28.03
N PHE A 334 1.34 8.35 -28.41
CA PHE A 334 2.55 7.97 -27.70
C PHE A 334 3.83 8.52 -28.36
N SER A 335 3.74 9.65 -29.05
CA SER A 335 4.85 10.21 -29.81
C SER A 335 6.05 10.63 -28.95
N ASN A 336 5.89 10.88 -27.66
CA ASN A 336 7.01 11.11 -26.74
C ASN A 336 7.73 9.82 -26.31
N LEU A 337 7.08 8.66 -26.44
CA LEU A 337 7.65 7.35 -26.15
C LEU A 337 8.40 6.76 -27.32
N SER A 338 7.81 6.78 -28.52
CA SER A 338 8.32 6.12 -29.72
C SER A 338 8.04 6.95 -30.98
N PRO A 339 8.88 6.86 -32.05
CA PRO A 339 8.52 7.39 -33.36
C PRO A 339 7.48 6.56 -34.10
N VAL A 340 7.14 5.35 -33.61
CA VAL A 340 6.13 4.46 -34.20
C VAL A 340 4.74 4.96 -33.82
N THR A 341 3.83 5.00 -34.79
CA THR A 341 2.42 5.38 -34.60
C THR A 341 1.53 4.16 -34.35
N GLY A 342 0.30 4.39 -33.84
CA GLY A 342 -0.68 3.33 -33.60
C GLY A 342 -0.46 2.58 -32.29
N LEU A 343 0.37 3.10 -31.40
CA LEU A 343 0.58 2.54 -30.06
C LEU A 343 -0.63 2.85 -29.17
N TYR A 344 -0.93 1.94 -28.27
CA TYR A 344 -1.95 2.11 -27.23
C TYR A 344 -1.62 1.21 -26.03
N ILE A 345 -2.24 1.47 -24.88
CA ILE A 345 -2.13 0.61 -23.70
C ILE A 345 -3.07 -0.58 -23.87
N GLY A 346 -2.50 -1.75 -24.14
CA GLY A 346 -3.26 -2.99 -24.30
C GLY A 346 -3.42 -3.80 -23.00
N LEU A 347 -2.72 -3.41 -21.92
CA LEU A 347 -2.79 -4.07 -20.62
C LEU A 347 -2.51 -3.06 -19.49
N ALA A 348 -3.37 -3.03 -18.49
CA ALA A 348 -3.18 -2.28 -17.25
C ALA A 348 -3.59 -3.16 -16.06
N LYS A 349 -2.81 -4.21 -15.78
CA LYS A 349 -3.08 -5.20 -14.74
C LYS A 349 -2.43 -4.78 -13.43
N GLN A 350 -3.18 -4.91 -12.33
CA GLN A 350 -2.64 -4.83 -10.99
C GLN A 350 -2.85 -6.16 -10.26
N LYS A 351 -1.80 -6.66 -9.64
CA LYS A 351 -1.86 -7.81 -8.74
C LYS A 351 -1.32 -7.39 -7.37
N THR A 352 -2.04 -7.73 -6.31
CA THR A 352 -1.71 -7.36 -4.94
C THR A 352 -1.84 -8.55 -4.01
N TYR A 353 -1.10 -8.51 -2.92
CA TYR A 353 -1.10 -9.52 -1.87
C TYR A 353 -1.14 -8.85 -0.51
N VAL A 354 -1.95 -9.40 0.39
CA VAL A 354 -2.00 -9.00 1.80
C VAL A 354 -2.11 -10.22 2.70
N GLU A 355 -1.36 -10.22 3.78
CA GLU A 355 -1.47 -11.21 4.86
C GLU A 355 -1.44 -10.47 6.19
N ILE A 356 -2.51 -10.63 6.98
CA ILE A 356 -2.68 -10.00 8.30
C ILE A 356 -2.72 -11.07 9.36
N ASN A 357 -1.81 -10.99 10.30
CA ASN A 357 -1.70 -11.90 11.44
C ASN A 357 -1.25 -11.16 12.72
N GLU A 358 -1.03 -11.88 13.82
CA GLU A 358 -0.71 -11.32 15.13
C GLU A 358 0.56 -10.48 15.17
N LYS A 359 1.48 -10.69 14.24
CA LYS A 359 2.76 -9.97 14.17
C LYS A 359 2.70 -8.74 13.29
N GLY A 360 1.75 -8.69 12.37
CA GLY A 360 1.62 -7.59 11.40
C GLY A 360 1.11 -8.04 10.05
N THR A 361 1.42 -7.24 9.07
CA THR A 361 1.28 -7.58 7.65
C THR A 361 2.57 -8.29 7.26
N GLU A 362 2.49 -9.59 7.01
CA GLU A 362 3.59 -10.47 6.66
C GLU A 362 4.80 -10.45 7.62
N ALA A 363 4.78 -11.23 8.70
CA ALA A 363 5.79 -11.17 9.76
C ALA A 363 6.70 -12.41 9.88
N ALA A 364 8.01 -12.17 10.04
CA ALA A 364 9.00 -13.13 10.50
C ALA A 364 9.04 -13.21 12.04
N ALA A 365 9.55 -14.31 12.60
CA ALA A 365 9.55 -14.57 14.04
C ALA A 365 10.39 -13.57 14.85
N VAL A 366 9.76 -12.85 15.77
CA VAL A 366 10.41 -12.03 16.80
C VAL A 366 9.97 -12.53 18.17
N THR A 367 10.94 -12.69 19.10
CA THR A 367 10.66 -13.09 20.48
C THR A 367 10.27 -11.86 21.30
N ILE A 368 9.09 -11.89 21.92
CA ILE A 368 8.54 -10.76 22.70
C ILE A 368 8.60 -11.11 24.19
N VAL A 369 9.05 -10.14 24.99
CA VAL A 369 8.89 -10.14 26.45
C VAL A 369 7.74 -9.18 26.77
N GLY A 370 6.57 -9.72 27.13
CA GLY A 370 5.40 -8.93 27.52
C GLY A 370 5.60 -8.30 28.91
N ILE A 371 5.30 -7.01 29.04
CA ILE A 371 5.13 -6.33 30.32
C ILE A 371 3.66 -5.98 30.42
N GLU A 372 2.95 -6.63 31.35
CA GLU A 372 1.55 -6.32 31.63
C GLU A 372 1.40 -4.98 32.35
N LYS A 373 0.50 -4.13 31.89
CA LYS A 373 0.07 -2.90 32.58
C LYS A 373 -1.34 -3.11 33.10
N SER A 374 -1.53 -2.89 34.38
CA SER A 374 -2.85 -2.89 35.02
C SER A 374 -3.76 -1.84 34.37
N ALA A 375 -4.97 -2.27 33.97
CA ALA A 375 -6.00 -1.41 33.41
C ALA A 375 -6.43 -0.33 34.43
N GLY A 376 -6.59 0.91 33.93
CA GLY A 376 -7.18 2.01 34.68
C GLY A 376 -8.70 1.84 34.87
N PRO A 377 -9.38 2.76 35.57
CA PRO A 377 -10.75 2.60 36.02
C PRO A 377 -11.86 2.59 34.95
N ASP A 378 -11.54 2.84 33.68
CA ASP A 378 -12.49 2.79 32.57
C ASP A 378 -12.31 1.48 31.77
N ASP A 379 -13.39 0.72 31.61
CA ASP A 379 -13.37 -0.47 30.75
C ASP A 379 -12.97 -0.12 29.32
N PRO A 380 -12.03 -0.88 28.69
CA PRO A 380 -11.61 -0.64 27.32
C PRO A 380 -12.78 -0.67 26.35
N LEU A 381 -12.85 0.29 25.44
CA LEU A 381 -13.88 0.31 24.40
C LEU A 381 -13.68 -0.89 23.45
N GLN A 382 -14.74 -1.68 23.23
CA GLN A 382 -14.67 -2.82 22.33
C GLN A 382 -14.72 -2.38 20.86
N PHE A 383 -13.67 -2.70 20.09
CA PHE A 383 -13.60 -2.50 18.64
C PHE A 383 -13.50 -3.87 17.96
N THR A 384 -14.66 -4.49 17.73
CA THR A 384 -14.75 -5.85 17.18
C THR A 384 -15.07 -5.79 15.69
N VAL A 385 -14.10 -6.19 14.86
CA VAL A 385 -14.18 -6.26 13.38
C VAL A 385 -14.78 -7.61 13.01
N ASN A 386 -16.08 -7.78 13.28
CA ASN A 386 -16.79 -9.04 13.07
C ASN A 386 -17.79 -9.01 11.89
N ARG A 387 -17.68 -8.06 11.02
CA ARG A 387 -18.49 -7.89 9.79
C ARG A 387 -17.67 -7.23 8.71
N SER A 388 -18.22 -7.18 7.49
CA SER A 388 -17.55 -6.54 6.34
C SER A 388 -16.95 -5.20 6.72
N PHE A 389 -15.70 -4.95 6.31
CA PHE A 389 -14.93 -3.76 6.69
C PHE A 389 -13.99 -3.30 5.59
N ILE A 390 -13.55 -2.06 5.72
CA ILE A 390 -12.52 -1.44 4.87
C ILE A 390 -11.24 -1.36 5.67
N TYR A 391 -10.10 -1.58 5.02
CA TYR A 391 -8.79 -1.37 5.59
C TYR A 391 -7.89 -0.59 4.63
N ILE A 392 -7.16 0.38 5.17
CA ILE A 392 -6.34 1.31 4.40
C ILE A 392 -4.95 1.36 5.02
N ILE A 393 -3.91 1.13 4.22
CA ILE A 393 -2.52 1.27 4.66
C ILE A 393 -1.98 2.59 4.12
N LYS A 394 -1.53 3.45 5.05
CA LYS A 394 -1.00 4.78 4.71
C LYS A 394 0.36 5.05 5.36
N GLU A 395 1.13 5.96 4.76
CA GLU A 395 2.25 6.62 5.44
C GLU A 395 1.71 7.84 6.21
N LYS A 396 2.14 7.99 7.47
CA LYS A 396 1.50 8.93 8.41
C LYS A 396 1.86 10.39 8.19
N SER A 397 3.09 10.71 7.81
CA SER A 397 3.55 12.11 7.73
C SER A 397 3.05 12.83 6.47
N THR A 398 2.89 12.11 5.38
CA THR A 398 2.37 12.64 4.11
C THR A 398 0.88 12.38 3.92
N GLY A 399 0.33 11.41 4.65
CA GLY A 399 -1.02 10.91 4.47
C GLY A 399 -1.24 10.11 3.18
N VAL A 400 -0.15 9.78 2.44
CA VAL A 400 -0.26 9.02 1.18
C VAL A 400 -0.77 7.61 1.46
N ILE A 401 -1.80 7.23 0.71
CA ILE A 401 -2.42 5.91 0.77
C ILE A 401 -1.65 4.95 -0.13
N LEU A 402 -1.07 3.91 0.47
CA LEU A 402 -0.36 2.86 -0.25
C LEU A 402 -1.31 1.80 -0.78
N PHE A 403 -2.22 1.34 0.08
CA PHE A 403 -3.17 0.28 -0.22
C PHE A 403 -4.55 0.57 0.37
N MET A 404 -5.58 0.06 -0.31
CA MET A 404 -6.97 0.07 0.14
C MET A 404 -7.61 -1.28 -0.16
N GLY A 405 -8.39 -1.78 0.78
CA GLY A 405 -9.08 -3.05 0.62
C GLY A 405 -10.44 -3.10 1.31
N LYS A 406 -11.27 -3.99 0.81
CA LYS A 406 -12.54 -4.40 1.41
C LYS A 406 -12.46 -5.89 1.72
N MET A 407 -12.82 -6.27 2.93
CA MET A 407 -13.03 -7.66 3.33
C MET A 407 -14.50 -7.87 3.63
N SER A 408 -15.16 -8.65 2.78
CA SER A 408 -16.59 -8.95 2.89
C SER A 408 -16.87 -10.40 3.29
N PHE A 409 -15.98 -11.32 2.92
CA PHE A 409 -16.11 -12.74 3.26
C PHE A 409 -14.74 -13.41 3.30
N PHE A 410 -14.66 -14.59 3.87
CA PHE A 410 -13.47 -15.42 3.91
C PHE A 410 -13.68 -16.65 3.03
N GLU A 411 -12.71 -16.95 2.19
CA GLU A 411 -12.74 -18.20 1.44
C GLU A 411 -12.66 -19.37 2.42
N THR A 412 -13.59 -20.32 2.29
CA THR A 412 -13.50 -21.56 3.05
C THR A 412 -12.27 -22.30 2.59
N GLN A 413 -11.24 -22.33 3.44
CA GLN A 413 -10.13 -23.25 3.20
C GLN A 413 -10.71 -24.65 3.12
N SER A 414 -10.67 -25.24 1.92
CA SER A 414 -10.96 -26.67 1.76
C SER A 414 -9.99 -27.44 2.65
N PRO A 415 -10.46 -28.42 3.43
CA PRO A 415 -9.66 -29.16 4.40
C PRO A 415 -8.53 -29.96 3.76
#